data_b0d5980f7e585ccdbafa204c79141dea
#
_entry.id   b0d5980f7e585ccdbafa204c79141dea
#
_cell.length_a   1.000
_cell.length_b   1.000
_cell.length_c   1.000
_cell.angle_alpha   90.00
_cell.angle_beta   90.00
_cell.angle_gamma   90.00
#
_symmetry.space_group_name_H-M   'P 1'
#
loop_
_entity.id
_entity.type
_entity.pdbx_description
1 polymer ?
#
loop_
_entity_poly.entity_id
_entity_poly.type
_entity_poly.pdbx_seq_one_letter_code
_entity_poly.pdbx_strand_id
1 'polypeptide(L)'
;VLLDVGTGSGILAIVSLMYGIKEAVGTDLDPCAVEAVRENMEVNGVNADQFEMMIGNIISDPEIQDRVGYERYDIVVANILAEVLLPLTPVVKKCLKPGGIYITSGIIAEKEQLVVDAVKAAGMEVLEVTRQNEWVSVTARR
;
A
#
# COMPACT_ATOMS: atom_id res chain seq x y z
N VAL A 1 10.02 6.32 3.66
CA VAL A 1 9.14 6.44 2.48
C VAL A 1 8.03 5.40 2.57
N LEU A 2 6.82 5.82 2.29
CA LEU A 2 5.62 4.97 2.32
C LEU A 2 5.05 4.80 0.91
N LEU A 3 4.65 3.59 0.58
CA LEU A 3 3.91 3.29 -0.65
C LEU A 3 2.46 2.93 -0.31
N ASP A 4 1.51 3.58 -0.96
CA ASP A 4 0.08 3.32 -0.82
C ASP A 4 -0.46 2.76 -2.14
N VAL A 5 -0.70 1.45 -2.18
CA VAL A 5 -1.20 0.76 -3.38
C VAL A 5 -2.72 0.84 -3.41
N GLY A 6 -3.27 1.36 -4.51
CA GLY A 6 -4.70 1.61 -4.62
C GLY A 6 -5.11 2.78 -3.73
N THR A 7 -4.38 3.88 -3.82
CA THR A 7 -4.46 5.00 -2.87
C THR A 7 -5.83 5.70 -2.86
N GLY A 8 -6.58 5.66 -3.95
CA GLY A 8 -7.89 6.29 -4.06
C GLY A 8 -7.84 7.78 -3.82
N SER A 9 -8.44 8.22 -2.71
CA SER A 9 -8.43 9.64 -2.30
C SER A 9 -7.10 10.08 -1.66
N GLY A 10 -6.19 9.14 -1.40
CA GLY A 10 -4.91 9.41 -0.78
C GLY A 10 -4.93 9.51 0.74
N ILE A 11 -6.04 9.15 1.38
CA ILE A 11 -6.22 9.40 2.81
C ILE A 11 -5.17 8.72 3.69
N LEU A 12 -4.82 7.45 3.41
CA LEU A 12 -3.83 6.73 4.22
C LEU A 12 -2.45 7.37 4.13
N ALA A 13 -2.03 7.72 2.92
CA ALA A 13 -0.74 8.38 2.68
C ALA A 13 -0.71 9.78 3.28
N ILE A 14 -1.78 10.56 3.10
CA ILE A 14 -1.88 11.93 3.64
C ILE A 14 -1.82 11.91 5.16
N VAL A 15 -2.57 11.04 5.82
CA VAL A 15 -2.53 10.91 7.27
C VAL A 15 -1.12 10.52 7.74
N SER A 16 -0.47 9.59 7.03
CA SER A 16 0.89 9.18 7.35
C SER A 16 1.88 10.34 7.24
N LEU A 17 1.75 11.18 6.23
CA LEU A 17 2.58 12.39 6.08
C LEU A 17 2.34 13.38 7.23
N MET A 18 1.10 13.53 7.66
CA MET A 18 0.76 14.39 8.79
C MET A 18 1.35 13.87 10.11
N TYR A 19 1.55 12.55 10.22
CA TYR A 19 2.17 11.93 11.39
C TYR A 19 3.68 11.77 11.30
N GLY A 20 4.32 12.32 10.27
CA GLY A 20 5.78 12.41 10.23
C GLY A 20 6.50 11.57 9.19
N ILE A 21 5.79 10.81 8.36
CA ILE A 21 6.40 10.18 7.18
C ILE A 21 6.91 11.30 6.27
N LYS A 22 8.12 11.17 5.74
CA LYS A 22 8.75 12.24 4.96
C LYS A 22 8.26 12.31 3.53
N GLU A 23 7.98 11.15 2.93
CA GLU A 23 7.62 11.04 1.53
C GLU A 23 6.70 9.85 1.31
N ALA A 24 5.71 10.01 0.45
CA ALA A 24 4.79 8.96 0.06
C ALA A 24 4.69 8.85 -1.46
N VAL A 25 4.49 7.63 -1.94
CA VAL A 25 4.15 7.32 -3.32
C VAL A 25 2.83 6.60 -3.33
N GLY A 26 1.91 7.00 -4.19
CA GLY A 26 0.63 6.33 -4.37
C GLY A 26 0.49 5.77 -5.78
N THR A 27 -0.08 4.59 -5.90
CA THR A 27 -0.47 4.03 -7.19
C THR A 27 -1.98 3.82 -7.24
N ASP A 28 -2.58 3.99 -8.41
CA ASP A 28 -3.98 3.71 -8.64
C ASP A 28 -4.22 3.41 -10.11
N LEU A 29 -5.27 2.65 -10.42
CA LEU A 29 -5.67 2.36 -11.79
C LEU A 29 -6.50 3.49 -12.38
N ASP A 30 -7.16 4.28 -11.54
CA ASP A 30 -8.08 5.33 -11.94
C ASP A 30 -7.36 6.69 -12.05
N PRO A 31 -7.31 7.29 -13.25
CA PRO A 31 -6.71 8.62 -13.42
C PRO A 31 -7.37 9.71 -12.56
N CYS A 32 -8.63 9.55 -12.18
CA CYS A 32 -9.32 10.49 -11.29
C CYS A 32 -8.70 10.58 -9.90
N ALA A 33 -7.92 9.58 -9.50
CA ALA A 33 -7.24 9.58 -8.19
C ALA A 33 -6.24 10.72 -8.07
N VAL A 34 -5.61 11.15 -9.17
CA VAL A 34 -4.64 12.25 -9.16
C VAL A 34 -5.30 13.54 -8.65
N GLU A 35 -6.46 13.86 -9.18
CA GLU A 35 -7.20 15.07 -8.78
C GLU A 35 -7.71 14.97 -7.35
N ALA A 36 -8.26 13.81 -6.96
CA ALA A 36 -8.76 13.59 -5.62
C ALA A 36 -7.65 13.74 -4.58
N VAL A 37 -6.49 13.15 -4.84
CA VAL A 37 -5.33 13.26 -3.96
C VAL A 37 -4.86 14.71 -3.84
N ARG A 38 -4.77 15.42 -4.96
CA ARG A 38 -4.35 16.83 -4.98
C ARG A 38 -5.26 17.69 -4.13
N GLU A 39 -6.57 17.55 -4.28
CA GLU A 39 -7.55 18.31 -3.50
C GLU A 39 -7.42 18.02 -2.00
N ASN A 40 -7.28 16.75 -1.64
CA ASN A 40 -7.15 16.35 -0.24
C ASN A 40 -5.84 16.83 0.39
N MET A 41 -4.77 16.88 -0.39
CA MET A 41 -3.50 17.45 0.07
C MET A 41 -3.64 18.94 0.37
N GLU A 42 -4.28 19.69 -0.53
CA GLU A 42 -4.52 21.13 -0.32
C GLU A 42 -5.32 21.40 0.95
N VAL A 43 -6.44 20.69 1.12
CA VAL A 43 -7.32 20.84 2.28
C VAL A 43 -6.60 20.55 3.60
N ASN A 44 -5.65 19.62 3.59
CA ASN A 44 -4.92 19.21 4.79
C ASN A 44 -3.55 19.86 4.94
N GLY A 45 -3.20 20.80 4.07
CA GLY A 45 -1.93 21.53 4.16
C GLY A 45 -0.69 20.67 3.91
N VAL A 46 -0.84 19.59 3.16
CA VAL A 46 0.28 18.70 2.80
C VAL A 46 0.98 19.24 1.55
N ASN A 47 2.31 19.30 1.60
CA ASN A 47 3.11 19.78 0.49
C ASN A 47 3.08 18.78 -0.67
N ALA A 48 2.80 19.28 -1.88
CA ALA A 48 2.72 18.45 -3.08
C ALA A 48 4.03 17.69 -3.38
N ASP A 49 5.16 18.22 -2.96
CA ASP A 49 6.47 17.58 -3.15
C ASP A 49 6.65 16.31 -2.31
N GLN A 50 5.82 16.11 -1.31
CA GLN A 50 5.91 14.96 -0.41
C GLN A 50 5.13 13.74 -0.90
N PHE A 51 4.27 13.89 -1.90
CA PHE A 51 3.40 12.81 -2.36
C PHE A 51 3.39 12.73 -3.89
N GLU A 52 3.97 11.65 -4.42
CA GLU A 52 3.99 11.37 -5.86
C GLU A 52 2.90 10.36 -6.22
N MET A 53 2.11 10.68 -7.24
CA MET A 53 1.07 9.78 -7.77
C MET A 53 1.52 9.15 -9.08
N MET A 54 1.28 7.85 -9.22
CA MET A 54 1.51 7.09 -10.45
C MET A 54 0.24 6.34 -10.84
N ILE A 55 -0.22 6.54 -12.07
CA ILE A 55 -1.39 5.83 -12.58
C ILE A 55 -0.92 4.62 -13.39
N GLY A 56 -1.41 3.45 -13.00
CA GLY A 56 -1.05 2.19 -13.65
C GLY A 56 -1.25 1.00 -12.73
N ASN A 57 -0.98 -0.18 -13.26
CA ASN A 57 -1.12 -1.44 -12.52
C ASN A 57 0.25 -1.93 -12.08
N ILE A 58 0.55 -1.74 -10.79
CA ILE A 58 1.82 -2.16 -10.20
C ILE A 58 2.03 -3.69 -10.26
N ILE A 59 0.96 -4.47 -10.36
CA ILE A 59 1.05 -5.93 -10.38
C ILE A 59 1.57 -6.42 -11.73
N SER A 60 1.10 -5.83 -12.83
CA SER A 60 1.33 -6.34 -14.18
C SER A 60 2.18 -5.47 -15.09
N ASP A 61 2.44 -4.21 -14.71
CA ASP A 61 3.18 -3.26 -15.56
C ASP A 61 4.60 -3.07 -15.06
N PRO A 62 5.61 -3.65 -15.77
CA PRO A 62 7.03 -3.51 -15.37
C PRO A 62 7.49 -2.06 -15.33
N GLU A 63 6.96 -1.20 -16.18
CA GLU A 63 7.32 0.22 -16.21
C GLU A 63 6.90 0.93 -14.92
N ILE A 64 5.70 0.63 -14.42
CA ILE A 64 5.23 1.16 -13.15
C ILE A 64 6.06 0.58 -12.00
N GLN A 65 6.35 -0.71 -12.01
CA GLN A 65 7.19 -1.35 -10.99
C GLN A 65 8.57 -0.68 -10.91
N ASP A 66 9.20 -0.41 -12.05
CA ASP A 66 10.50 0.24 -12.10
C ASP A 66 10.45 1.68 -11.59
N ARG A 67 9.40 2.41 -11.92
CA ARG A 67 9.20 3.80 -11.45
C ARG A 67 8.92 3.86 -9.95
N VAL A 68 8.14 2.94 -9.43
CA VAL A 68 7.88 2.82 -7.98
C VAL A 68 9.18 2.54 -7.24
N GLY A 69 9.96 1.62 -7.75
CA GLY A 69 11.29 1.32 -7.23
C GLY A 69 11.32 0.09 -6.33
N TYR A 70 12.52 -0.44 -6.15
CA TYR A 70 12.79 -1.66 -5.39
C TYR A 70 13.58 -1.33 -4.13
N GLU A 71 13.29 -2.04 -3.03
CA GLU A 71 13.95 -1.85 -1.73
C GLU A 71 13.99 -0.36 -1.31
N ARG A 72 12.92 0.34 -1.57
CA ARG A 72 12.81 1.78 -1.34
C ARG A 72 11.94 2.14 -0.14
N TYR A 73 10.96 1.29 0.18
CA TYR A 73 9.90 1.65 1.13
C TYR A 73 10.09 1.03 2.50
N ASP A 74 9.90 1.85 3.52
CA ASP A 74 9.87 1.41 4.92
C ASP A 74 8.52 0.78 5.24
N ILE A 75 7.45 1.30 4.63
CA ILE A 75 6.08 0.85 4.84
C ILE A 75 5.36 0.79 3.50
N VAL A 76 4.63 -0.30 3.27
CA VAL A 76 3.67 -0.40 2.16
C VAL A 76 2.30 -0.67 2.75
N VAL A 77 1.32 0.14 2.39
CA VAL A 77 -0.08 -0.05 2.79
C VAL A 77 -0.93 -0.38 1.56
N ALA A 78 -1.89 -1.27 1.73
CA ALA A 78 -2.82 -1.65 0.68
C ALA A 78 -4.19 -1.96 1.30
N ASN A 79 -5.15 -1.09 1.05
CA ASN A 79 -6.54 -1.27 1.48
C ASN A 79 -7.38 -1.62 0.25
N ILE A 80 -7.31 -2.86 -0.18
CA ILE A 80 -7.92 -3.37 -1.41
C ILE A 80 -8.46 -4.78 -1.20
N LEU A 81 -9.19 -5.29 -2.20
CA LEU A 81 -9.79 -6.62 -2.13
C LEU A 81 -8.73 -7.73 -1.98
N ALA A 82 -9.08 -8.77 -1.24
CA ALA A 82 -8.19 -9.91 -1.00
C ALA A 82 -7.69 -10.54 -2.31
N GLU A 83 -8.55 -10.66 -3.31
CA GLU A 83 -8.20 -11.23 -4.62
C GLU A 83 -7.10 -10.44 -5.32
N VAL A 84 -7.02 -9.13 -5.08
CA VAL A 84 -5.97 -8.26 -5.61
C VAL A 84 -4.70 -8.35 -4.76
N LEU A 85 -4.85 -8.53 -3.46
CA LEU A 85 -3.72 -8.67 -2.54
C LEU A 85 -2.88 -9.91 -2.85
N LEU A 86 -3.50 -11.01 -3.29
CA LEU A 86 -2.78 -12.25 -3.57
C LEU A 86 -1.68 -12.07 -4.62
N PRO A 87 -1.95 -11.55 -5.83
CA PRO A 87 -0.89 -11.33 -6.82
C PRO A 87 -0.01 -10.12 -6.49
N LEU A 88 -0.49 -9.17 -5.69
CA LEU A 88 0.27 -7.99 -5.30
C LEU A 88 1.38 -8.31 -4.30
N THR A 89 1.16 -9.22 -3.38
CA THR A 89 2.07 -9.47 -2.26
C THR A 89 3.51 -9.79 -2.67
N PRO A 90 3.79 -10.63 -3.69
CA PRO A 90 5.17 -10.84 -4.15
C PRO A 90 5.82 -9.57 -4.70
N VAL A 91 5.05 -8.70 -5.34
CA VAL A 91 5.55 -7.42 -5.88
C VAL A 91 5.91 -6.48 -4.74
N VAL A 92 5.06 -6.39 -3.72
CA VAL A 92 5.29 -5.56 -2.53
C VAL A 92 6.59 -5.94 -1.85
N LYS A 93 6.88 -7.22 -1.72
CA LYS A 93 8.13 -7.68 -1.10
C LYS A 93 9.34 -7.05 -1.75
N LYS A 94 9.35 -6.95 -3.08
CA LYS A 94 10.46 -6.35 -3.83
C LYS A 94 10.58 -4.84 -3.60
N CYS A 95 9.47 -4.17 -3.31
CA CYS A 95 9.44 -2.73 -3.04
C CYS A 95 9.93 -2.40 -1.64
N LEU A 96 9.71 -3.27 -0.68
CA LEU A 96 10.10 -3.06 0.72
C LEU A 96 11.60 -3.18 0.91
N LYS A 97 12.14 -2.33 1.77
CA LYS A 97 13.48 -2.53 2.34
C LYS A 97 13.49 -3.79 3.21
N PRO A 98 14.65 -4.43 3.40
CA PRO A 98 14.77 -5.47 4.42
C PRO A 98 14.30 -4.93 5.78
N GLY A 99 13.39 -5.66 6.45
CA GLY A 99 12.76 -5.23 7.69
C GLY A 99 11.58 -4.28 7.52
N GLY A 100 11.25 -3.90 6.30
CA GLY A 100 10.09 -3.04 6.01
C GLY A 100 8.76 -3.70 6.32
N ILE A 101 7.75 -2.89 6.56
CA ILE A 101 6.43 -3.33 7.05
C ILE A 101 5.38 -3.26 5.95
N TYR A 102 4.60 -4.31 5.82
CA TYR A 102 3.47 -4.42 4.91
C TYR A 102 2.18 -4.46 5.72
N ILE A 103 1.27 -3.53 5.47
CA ILE A 103 -0.01 -3.45 6.17
C ILE A 103 -1.12 -3.59 5.14
N THR A 104 -1.89 -4.69 5.22
CA THR A 104 -3.06 -4.91 4.39
C THR A 104 -4.32 -4.66 5.20
N SER A 105 -5.37 -4.19 4.56
CA SER A 105 -6.68 -4.03 5.17
C SER A 105 -7.78 -4.17 4.11
N GLY A 106 -9.05 -4.10 4.55
CA GLY A 106 -10.17 -4.30 3.64
C GLY A 106 -10.42 -5.77 3.30
N ILE A 107 -9.91 -6.69 4.11
CA ILE A 107 -10.04 -8.13 3.91
C ILE A 107 -11.28 -8.60 4.67
N ILE A 108 -12.19 -9.30 3.99
CA ILE A 108 -13.31 -9.95 4.69
C ILE A 108 -12.81 -11.21 5.44
N ALA A 109 -13.47 -11.54 6.54
CA ALA A 109 -13.01 -12.62 7.44
C ALA A 109 -12.80 -13.95 6.73
N GLU A 110 -13.65 -14.30 5.75
CA GLU A 110 -13.57 -15.53 4.98
C GLU A 110 -12.30 -15.63 4.14
N LYS A 111 -11.64 -14.51 3.85
CA LYS A 111 -10.42 -14.44 3.05
C LYS A 111 -9.14 -14.29 3.88
N GLU A 112 -9.26 -14.22 5.20
CA GLU A 112 -8.11 -14.02 6.08
C GLU A 112 -6.99 -15.03 5.83
N GLN A 113 -7.33 -16.32 5.80
CA GLN A 113 -6.32 -17.37 5.65
C GLN A 113 -5.62 -17.30 4.30
N LEU A 114 -6.35 -16.97 3.23
CA LEU A 114 -5.76 -16.83 1.90
C LEU A 114 -4.67 -15.73 1.89
N VAL A 115 -4.94 -14.60 2.53
CA VAL A 115 -3.99 -13.49 2.58
C VAL A 115 -2.80 -13.84 3.46
N VAL A 116 -3.03 -14.43 4.62
CA VAL A 116 -1.94 -14.88 5.52
C VAL A 116 -1.03 -15.88 4.81
N ASP A 117 -1.60 -16.85 4.10
CA ASP A 117 -0.84 -17.85 3.36
C ASP A 117 -0.02 -17.21 2.23
N ALA A 118 -0.58 -16.23 1.52
CA ALA A 118 0.12 -15.52 0.45
C ALA A 118 1.31 -14.71 0.99
N VAL A 119 1.14 -14.06 2.13
CA VAL A 119 2.21 -13.30 2.80
C VAL A 119 3.34 -14.24 3.20
N LYS A 120 3.03 -15.37 3.81
CA LYS A 120 4.03 -16.39 4.19
C LYS A 120 4.71 -17.00 2.98
N ALA A 121 3.96 -17.30 1.93
CA ALA A 121 4.52 -17.86 0.70
C ALA A 121 5.49 -16.91 0.01
N ALA A 122 5.29 -15.60 0.15
CA ALA A 122 6.21 -14.59 -0.35
C ALA A 122 7.48 -14.45 0.50
N GLY A 123 7.57 -15.17 1.62
CA GLY A 123 8.74 -15.14 2.50
C GLY A 123 8.72 -14.00 3.52
N MET A 124 7.56 -13.44 3.81
CA MET A 124 7.41 -12.40 4.83
C MET A 124 6.86 -12.97 6.13
N GLU A 125 7.24 -12.36 7.25
CA GLU A 125 6.79 -12.75 8.58
C GLU A 125 5.51 -12.03 8.94
N VAL A 126 4.44 -12.77 9.27
CA VAL A 126 3.20 -12.19 9.78
C VAL A 126 3.42 -11.78 11.24
N LEU A 127 3.29 -10.49 11.52
CA LEU A 127 3.48 -9.93 12.87
C LEU A 127 2.18 -9.88 13.65
N GLU A 128 1.08 -9.52 12.99
CA GLU A 128 -0.20 -9.30 13.66
C GLU A 128 -1.34 -9.47 12.66
N VAL A 129 -2.44 -10.04 13.15
CA VAL A 129 -3.71 -10.10 12.44
C VAL A 129 -4.75 -9.42 13.33
N THR A 130 -5.33 -8.33 12.86
CA THR A 130 -6.34 -7.57 13.59
C THR A 130 -7.71 -7.79 12.97
N ARG A 131 -8.69 -8.12 13.81
CA ARG A 131 -10.05 -8.37 13.38
C ARG A 131 -10.99 -7.37 14.02
N GLN A 132 -11.87 -6.79 13.21
CA GLN A 132 -12.93 -5.89 13.68
C GLN A 132 -14.19 -6.19 12.89
N ASN A 133 -15.19 -6.78 13.56
CA ASN A 133 -16.41 -7.29 12.92
C ASN A 133 -16.07 -8.30 11.82
N GLU A 134 -16.53 -8.08 10.58
CA GLU A 134 -16.20 -8.93 9.42
C GLU A 134 -14.90 -8.54 8.72
N TRP A 135 -14.19 -7.52 9.20
CA TRP A 135 -12.99 -6.99 8.53
C TRP A 135 -11.70 -7.44 9.21
N VAL A 136 -10.69 -7.68 8.40
CA VAL A 136 -9.38 -8.16 8.85
C VAL A 136 -8.27 -7.29 8.27
N SER A 137 -7.25 -7.04 9.09
CA SER A 137 -6.00 -6.40 8.66
C SER A 137 -4.84 -7.34 9.00
N VAL A 138 -3.91 -7.51 8.07
CA VAL A 138 -2.72 -8.34 8.26
C VAL A 138 -1.48 -7.44 8.16
N THR A 139 -0.65 -7.46 9.19
CA THR A 139 0.63 -6.75 9.24
C THR A 139 1.76 -7.74 9.16
N ALA A 140 2.71 -7.49 8.26
CA ALA A 140 3.83 -8.38 8.01
C ALA A 140 5.14 -7.60 7.87
N ARG A 141 6.26 -8.31 8.02
CA ARG A 141 7.62 -7.77 7.85
C ARG A 141 8.35 -8.54 6.76
N ARG A 142 9.04 -7.79 5.91
CA ARG A 142 9.97 -8.40 4.97
C ARG A 142 11.17 -9.05 5.66
#